data_6ee6d6cd1ecb3b2c7e21d337c48f9c57
#
_entry.id   6ee6d6cd1ecb3b2c7e21d337c48f9c57
#
_cell.length_a   1.000
_cell.length_b   1.000
_cell.length_c   1.000
_cell.angle_alpha   90.00
_cell.angle_beta   90.00
_cell.angle_gamma   90.00
#
_symmetry.space_group_name_H-M   'P 1'
#
loop_
_entity.id
_entity.type
_entity.pdbx_description
1 polymer ?
#
loop_
_entity_poly.entity_id
_entity_poly.type
_entity_poly.pdbx_seq_one_letter_code
_entity_poly.pdbx_strand_id
1 'polypeptide(L)'
;TFSPYFTERANLNSFLIIYTLSGKGKLDYKGKTWHLTAGTTAYIDCMEHHYYECLKNQEWKVLWLDFDGPSALGYYEEFLKSDFHILDSLDPFFMESTLRRILAITRRKDLHSEILTSGLITDILTQILIQNSTETMGLGFMPDYLEAAMKEIDVHFKEPLTLDHLAGKTGISKYHLAREFKRYVGMPPNEYLIVTRLNYSKDLLKY
;
A
#
# COMPACT_ATOMS: atom_id res chain seq x y z
N THR A 1 19.89 8.65 13.42
CA THR A 1 20.30 10.02 13.84
C THR A 1 20.16 10.17 15.35
N PHE A 2 21.01 10.96 15.96
CA PHE A 2 20.97 11.31 17.38
C PHE A 2 20.59 12.78 17.53
N SER A 3 19.97 13.15 18.65
CA SER A 3 19.70 14.55 18.97
C SER A 3 21.04 15.31 19.23
N PRO A 4 21.22 16.55 18.72
CA PRO A 4 20.26 17.32 17.94
C PRO A 4 20.37 17.00 16.43
N TYR A 5 19.33 16.43 15.85
CA TYR A 5 19.18 16.29 14.39
C TYR A 5 17.82 16.82 13.99
N PHE A 6 17.82 17.77 13.08
CA PHE A 6 16.59 18.31 12.50
C PHE A 6 16.77 18.67 11.03
N THR A 7 15.68 18.75 10.33
CA THR A 7 15.60 19.26 8.97
C THR A 7 14.39 20.17 8.85
N GLU A 8 14.56 21.33 8.23
CA GLU A 8 13.51 22.29 7.93
C GLU A 8 13.64 22.72 6.47
N ARG A 9 12.57 22.51 5.69
CA ARG A 9 12.56 22.77 4.25
C ARG A 9 11.17 23.19 3.77
N ALA A 10 11.15 23.84 2.61
CA ALA A 10 9.94 24.16 1.84
C ALA A 10 10.32 24.42 0.38
N ASN A 11 9.32 24.52 -0.50
CA ASN A 11 9.47 24.90 -1.91
C ASN A 11 10.40 23.96 -2.71
N LEU A 12 10.38 22.66 -2.40
CA LEU A 12 11.08 21.65 -3.16
C LEU A 12 10.06 20.87 -3.99
N ASN A 13 10.27 20.81 -5.30
CA ASN A 13 9.42 20.07 -6.22
C ASN A 13 9.70 18.55 -6.12
N SER A 14 9.40 17.98 -4.97
CA SER A 14 9.59 16.56 -4.70
C SER A 14 8.63 16.08 -3.62
N PHE A 15 8.54 14.77 -3.46
CA PHE A 15 7.80 14.10 -2.40
C PHE A 15 8.77 13.36 -1.49
N LEU A 16 8.43 13.29 -0.21
CA LEU A 16 9.27 12.64 0.80
C LEU A 16 8.50 11.54 1.51
N ILE A 17 9.07 10.35 1.51
CA ILE A 17 8.66 9.24 2.37
C ILE A 17 9.68 9.12 3.50
N ILE A 18 9.21 9.12 4.75
CA ILE A 18 10.03 8.87 5.95
C ILE A 18 9.50 7.59 6.60
N TYR A 19 10.31 6.54 6.61
CA TYR A 19 10.02 5.28 7.30
C TYR A 19 10.86 5.16 8.55
N THR A 20 10.21 5.00 9.71
CA THR A 20 10.89 4.87 11.00
C THR A 20 11.22 3.41 11.30
N LEU A 21 12.51 3.07 11.36
CA LEU A 21 12.99 1.74 11.73
C LEU A 21 12.95 1.52 13.24
N SER A 22 13.38 2.50 14.01
CA SER A 22 13.40 2.43 15.48
C SER A 22 13.52 3.82 16.09
N GLY A 23 13.18 3.92 17.38
CA GLY A 23 13.26 5.18 18.11
C GLY A 23 12.04 6.07 17.85
N LYS A 24 12.21 7.38 18.08
CA LYS A 24 11.11 8.35 17.96
C LYS A 24 11.58 9.64 17.35
N GLY A 25 10.82 10.12 16.38
CA GLY A 25 10.95 11.43 15.76
C GLY A 25 9.67 12.23 15.83
N LYS A 26 9.75 13.49 15.42
CA LYS A 26 8.64 14.42 15.31
C LYS A 26 8.62 14.98 13.88
N LEU A 27 7.43 15.13 13.32
CA LEU A 27 7.19 15.81 12.05
C LEU A 27 6.14 16.91 12.26
N ASP A 28 6.50 18.15 11.95
CA ASP A 28 5.56 19.27 11.84
C ASP A 28 5.28 19.52 10.35
N TYR A 29 4.02 19.40 9.94
CA TYR A 29 3.60 19.52 8.56
C TYR A 29 2.15 20.02 8.46
N LYS A 30 1.89 20.99 7.58
CA LYS A 30 0.55 21.59 7.39
C LYS A 30 -0.14 22.00 8.70
N GLY A 31 0.61 22.60 9.65
CA GLY A 31 0.11 23.05 10.94
C GLY A 31 -0.25 21.96 11.94
N LYS A 32 0.05 20.70 11.65
CA LYS A 32 -0.12 19.56 12.56
C LYS A 32 1.24 19.00 12.96
N THR A 33 1.31 18.41 14.13
CA THR A 33 2.49 17.71 14.66
C THR A 33 2.18 16.22 14.77
N TRP A 34 3.07 15.39 14.22
CA TRP A 34 3.00 13.94 14.33
C TRP A 34 4.23 13.40 15.04
N HIS A 35 4.03 12.33 15.82
CA HIS A 35 5.10 11.55 16.41
C HIS A 35 5.34 10.31 15.55
N LEU A 36 6.56 10.17 15.04
CA LEU A 36 6.97 9.06 14.20
C LEU A 36 7.66 8.00 15.08
N THR A 37 7.04 6.85 15.19
CA THR A 37 7.53 5.69 15.96
C THR A 37 7.92 4.53 15.04
N ALA A 38 8.53 3.48 15.56
CA ALA A 38 8.91 2.31 14.77
C ALA A 38 7.71 1.76 13.98
N GLY A 39 7.88 1.53 12.68
CA GLY A 39 6.86 1.06 11.75
C GLY A 39 6.05 2.18 11.07
N THR A 40 6.12 3.43 11.56
CA THR A 40 5.39 4.54 10.94
C THR A 40 6.02 4.97 9.61
N THR A 41 5.16 5.29 8.65
CA THR A 41 5.50 5.88 7.35
C THR A 41 4.84 7.23 7.22
N ALA A 42 5.62 8.30 7.03
CA ALA A 42 5.09 9.61 6.62
C ALA A 42 5.27 9.79 5.12
N TYR A 43 4.24 10.34 4.44
CA TYR A 43 4.29 10.69 3.02
C TYR A 43 3.84 12.14 2.86
N ILE A 44 4.74 13.02 2.43
CA ILE A 44 4.54 14.47 2.38
C ILE A 44 4.98 15.07 1.03
N ASP A 45 4.36 16.19 0.68
CA ASP A 45 4.75 17.06 -0.43
C ASP A 45 5.76 18.10 0.10
N CYS A 46 6.95 18.12 -0.47
CA CYS A 46 8.03 19.03 -0.07
C CYS A 46 7.87 20.46 -0.59
N MET A 47 6.87 20.74 -1.43
CA MET A 47 6.46 22.13 -1.72
C MET A 47 5.98 22.85 -0.48
N GLU A 48 5.31 22.14 0.42
CA GLU A 48 4.84 22.65 1.69
C GLU A 48 5.98 22.71 2.72
N HIS A 49 5.86 23.67 3.65
CA HIS A 49 6.80 23.75 4.77
C HIS A 49 6.71 22.50 5.64
N HIS A 50 7.85 21.90 5.91
CA HIS A 50 7.97 20.75 6.77
C HIS A 50 9.21 20.81 7.65
N TYR A 51 9.05 20.38 8.89
CA TYR A 51 10.11 20.27 9.88
C TYR A 51 10.07 18.90 10.53
N TYR A 52 11.19 18.24 10.60
CA TYR A 52 11.30 16.99 11.36
C TYR A 52 12.58 16.92 12.16
N GLU A 53 12.47 16.29 13.34
CA GLU A 53 13.56 16.19 14.28
C GLU A 53 13.61 14.87 15.03
N CYS A 54 14.78 14.51 15.51
CA CYS A 54 14.94 13.47 16.52
C CYS A 54 14.61 14.05 17.90
N LEU A 55 13.75 13.36 18.66
CA LEU A 55 13.39 13.84 20.00
C LEU A 55 14.61 13.87 20.93
N LYS A 56 14.62 14.84 21.87
CA LYS A 56 15.74 15.04 22.82
C LYS A 56 16.08 13.75 23.58
N ASN A 57 17.38 13.47 23.67
CA ASN A 57 17.95 12.30 24.36
C ASN A 57 17.46 10.95 23.81
N GLN A 58 17.05 10.89 22.55
CA GLN A 58 16.64 9.65 21.89
C GLN A 58 17.48 9.40 20.64
N GLU A 59 17.52 8.15 20.23
CA GLU A 59 17.96 7.75 18.90
C GLU A 59 16.71 7.63 18.00
N TRP A 60 16.84 8.07 16.73
CA TRP A 60 15.82 7.89 15.72
C TRP A 60 16.47 7.33 14.46
N LYS A 61 16.17 6.09 14.13
CA LYS A 61 16.62 5.42 12.91
C LYS A 61 15.55 5.46 11.87
N VAL A 62 15.87 6.06 10.73
CA VAL A 62 14.94 6.22 9.61
C VAL A 62 15.59 5.82 8.30
N LEU A 63 14.75 5.38 7.37
CA LEU A 63 15.00 5.41 5.95
C LEU A 63 14.12 6.49 5.35
N TRP A 64 14.69 7.37 4.56
CA TRP A 64 13.95 8.41 3.86
C TRP A 64 14.22 8.32 2.37
N LEU A 65 13.22 8.63 1.58
CA LEU A 65 13.23 8.62 0.14
C LEU A 65 12.63 9.93 -0.36
N ASP A 66 13.47 10.74 -0.99
CA ASP A 66 13.08 11.95 -1.69
C ASP A 66 13.01 11.63 -3.18
N PHE A 67 11.88 11.91 -3.83
CA PHE A 67 11.64 11.55 -5.22
C PHE A 67 10.70 12.54 -5.91
N ASP A 68 10.81 12.63 -7.23
CA ASP A 68 9.91 13.34 -8.09
C ASP A 68 9.54 12.46 -9.32
N GLY A 69 8.70 12.98 -10.18
CA GLY A 69 8.35 12.31 -11.43
C GLY A 69 6.94 12.65 -11.91
N PRO A 70 6.64 12.42 -13.19
CA PRO A 70 5.36 12.81 -13.79
C PRO A 70 4.13 12.21 -13.11
N SER A 71 4.25 10.99 -12.55
CA SER A 71 3.16 10.29 -11.88
C SER A 71 3.08 10.58 -10.37
N ALA A 72 4.12 11.16 -9.77
CA ALA A 72 4.23 11.32 -8.32
C ALA A 72 3.09 12.16 -7.75
N LEU A 73 2.72 13.25 -8.42
CA LEU A 73 1.60 14.11 -8.02
C LEU A 73 0.28 13.33 -8.00
N GLY A 74 -0.01 12.54 -9.03
CA GLY A 74 -1.25 11.76 -9.09
C GLY A 74 -1.37 10.73 -7.96
N TYR A 75 -0.27 10.06 -7.60
CA TYR A 75 -0.23 9.19 -6.43
C TYR A 75 -0.47 9.94 -5.13
N TYR A 76 0.12 11.14 -4.99
CA TYR A 76 -0.05 11.96 -3.80
C TYR A 76 -1.47 12.52 -3.66
N GLU A 77 -2.06 12.99 -4.76
CA GLU A 77 -3.46 13.45 -4.78
C GLU A 77 -4.44 12.34 -4.41
N GLU A 78 -4.20 11.10 -4.88
CA GLU A 78 -5.01 9.94 -4.50
C GLU A 78 -4.85 9.61 -3.01
N PHE A 79 -3.62 9.67 -2.50
CA PHE A 79 -3.31 9.47 -1.09
C PHE A 79 -4.03 10.48 -0.18
N LEU A 80 -4.12 11.75 -0.59
CA LEU A 80 -4.77 12.81 0.20
C LEU A 80 -6.27 12.66 0.36
N LYS A 81 -6.94 11.82 -0.44
CA LYS A 81 -8.39 11.60 -0.31
C LYS A 81 -8.81 11.06 1.05
N SER A 82 -7.90 10.49 1.80
CA SER A 82 -8.13 9.94 3.15
C SER A 82 -7.81 10.88 4.31
N ASP A 83 -7.30 12.08 4.05
CA ASP A 83 -6.86 13.07 5.07
C ASP A 83 -5.77 12.56 6.04
N PHE A 84 -5.08 11.47 5.70
CA PHE A 84 -3.96 10.94 6.48
C PHE A 84 -2.63 11.30 5.81
N HIS A 85 -1.62 11.64 6.63
CA HIS A 85 -0.24 11.85 6.17
C HIS A 85 0.74 10.84 6.80
N ILE A 86 0.27 10.05 7.74
CA ILE A 86 1.02 9.03 8.46
C ILE A 86 0.27 7.70 8.39
N LEU A 87 0.99 6.63 8.13
CA LEU A 87 0.51 5.26 8.06
C LEU A 87 1.28 4.40 9.06
N ASP A 88 0.57 3.63 9.88
CA ASP A 88 1.14 2.75 10.91
C ASP A 88 1.10 1.26 10.53
N SER A 89 0.47 0.93 9.41
CA SER A 89 0.06 -0.45 9.09
C SER A 89 0.71 -1.07 7.85
N LEU A 90 1.70 -0.38 7.23
CA LEU A 90 2.45 -0.97 6.12
C LEU A 90 3.32 -2.14 6.59
N ASP A 91 3.42 -3.19 5.76
CA ASP A 91 4.31 -4.33 6.04
C ASP A 91 5.75 -3.84 6.29
N PRO A 92 6.27 -4.01 7.52
CA PRO A 92 7.60 -3.52 7.88
C PRO A 92 8.73 -4.18 7.07
N PHE A 93 8.58 -5.47 6.74
CA PHE A 93 9.57 -6.19 5.94
C PHE A 93 9.61 -5.67 4.50
N PHE A 94 8.44 -5.46 3.90
CA PHE A 94 8.34 -4.88 2.55
C PHE A 94 8.96 -3.48 2.51
N MET A 95 8.58 -2.59 3.43
CA MET A 95 9.05 -1.20 3.45
C MET A 95 10.57 -1.13 3.64
N GLU A 96 11.10 -1.82 4.65
CA GLU A 96 12.53 -1.78 4.92
C GLU A 96 13.34 -2.41 3.78
N SER A 97 12.95 -3.58 3.29
CA SER A 97 13.68 -4.28 2.23
C SER A 97 13.68 -3.48 0.92
N THR A 98 12.54 -2.88 0.55
CA THR A 98 12.41 -2.09 -0.69
C THR A 98 13.22 -0.80 -0.61
N LEU A 99 13.15 -0.05 0.49
CA LEU A 99 13.95 1.17 0.68
C LEU A 99 15.45 0.88 0.71
N ARG A 100 15.89 -0.22 1.36
CA ARG A 100 17.29 -0.65 1.33
C ARG A 100 17.74 -1.07 -0.07
N ARG A 101 16.88 -1.70 -0.86
CA ARG A 101 17.15 -2.07 -2.24
C ARG A 101 17.31 -0.82 -3.12
N ILE A 102 16.44 0.18 -2.98
CA ILE A 102 16.58 1.49 -3.65
C ILE A 102 17.94 2.10 -3.31
N LEU A 103 18.30 2.17 -2.03
CA LEU A 103 19.58 2.70 -1.59
C LEU A 103 20.78 1.93 -2.19
N ALA A 104 20.69 0.63 -2.33
CA ALA A 104 21.74 -0.18 -2.92
C ALA A 104 21.88 0.05 -4.43
N ILE A 105 20.75 0.23 -5.14
CA ILE A 105 20.73 0.49 -6.60
C ILE A 105 21.27 1.89 -6.89
N THR A 106 20.83 2.92 -6.19
CA THR A 106 21.26 4.30 -6.41
C THR A 106 22.76 4.51 -6.18
N ARG A 107 23.39 3.69 -5.35
CA ARG A 107 24.85 3.70 -5.15
C ARG A 107 25.63 3.20 -6.36
N ARG A 108 25.04 2.39 -7.23
CA ARG A 108 25.72 1.81 -8.39
C ARG A 108 25.90 2.82 -9.53
N LYS A 109 25.00 3.80 -9.64
CA LYS A 109 25.00 4.85 -10.69
C LYS A 109 25.13 4.29 -12.12
N ASP A 110 24.51 3.14 -12.40
CA ASP A 110 24.48 2.54 -13.72
C ASP A 110 23.23 3.01 -14.52
N LEU A 111 23.25 2.73 -15.83
CA LEU A 111 22.21 3.18 -16.75
C LEU A 111 20.80 2.65 -16.39
N HIS A 112 20.69 1.54 -15.69
CA HIS A 112 19.41 0.92 -15.32
C HIS A 112 18.92 1.34 -13.93
N SER A 113 19.75 2.05 -13.16
CA SER A 113 19.44 2.41 -11.78
C SER A 113 18.16 3.22 -11.67
N GLU A 114 17.92 4.17 -12.55
CA GLU A 114 16.71 5.00 -12.56
C GLU A 114 15.46 4.18 -12.85
N ILE A 115 15.51 3.29 -13.84
CA ILE A 115 14.37 2.44 -14.23
C ILE A 115 14.00 1.50 -13.07
N LEU A 116 15.01 0.83 -12.49
CA LEU A 116 14.80 -0.09 -11.37
C LEU A 116 14.27 0.63 -10.13
N THR A 117 14.80 1.82 -9.85
CA THR A 117 14.36 2.64 -8.71
C THR A 117 12.94 3.13 -8.90
N SER A 118 12.56 3.57 -10.10
CA SER A 118 11.21 4.00 -10.45
C SER A 118 10.18 2.89 -10.23
N GLY A 119 10.49 1.65 -10.62
CA GLY A 119 9.63 0.50 -10.36
C GLY A 119 9.41 0.27 -8.85
N LEU A 120 10.49 0.29 -8.06
CA LEU A 120 10.41 0.10 -6.61
C LEU A 120 9.68 1.25 -5.90
N ILE A 121 9.82 2.49 -6.37
CA ILE A 121 9.04 3.64 -5.86
C ILE A 121 7.56 3.42 -6.15
N THR A 122 7.22 3.00 -7.36
CA THR A 122 5.84 2.70 -7.75
C THR A 122 5.24 1.59 -6.88
N ASP A 123 6.01 0.56 -6.55
CA ASP A 123 5.57 -0.52 -5.65
C ASP A 123 5.25 0.04 -4.25
N ILE A 124 6.12 0.89 -3.68
CA ILE A 124 5.87 1.54 -2.39
C ILE A 124 4.60 2.40 -2.44
N LEU A 125 4.45 3.25 -3.45
CA LEU A 125 3.30 4.14 -3.60
C LEU A 125 2.00 3.35 -3.76
N THR A 126 2.03 2.24 -4.50
CA THR A 126 0.90 1.34 -4.65
C THR A 126 0.48 0.72 -3.32
N GLN A 127 1.45 0.23 -2.51
CA GLN A 127 1.15 -0.31 -1.19
C GLN A 127 0.58 0.76 -0.24
N ILE A 128 1.11 1.97 -0.28
CA ILE A 128 0.58 3.12 0.48
C ILE A 128 -0.89 3.38 0.11
N LEU A 129 -1.24 3.40 -1.18
CA LEU A 129 -2.62 3.64 -1.62
C LEU A 129 -3.56 2.49 -1.27
N ILE A 130 -3.12 1.24 -1.42
CA ILE A 130 -3.92 0.06 -1.04
C ILE A 130 -4.25 0.13 0.45
N GLN A 131 -3.24 0.34 1.29
CA GLN A 131 -3.43 0.43 2.74
C GLN A 131 -4.34 1.59 3.14
N ASN A 132 -4.11 2.75 2.55
CA ASN A 132 -4.92 3.95 2.77
C ASN A 132 -6.39 3.73 2.38
N SER A 133 -6.64 3.06 1.25
CA SER A 133 -7.99 2.71 0.78
C SER A 133 -8.67 1.71 1.72
N THR A 134 -7.92 0.74 2.25
CA THR A 134 -8.45 -0.26 3.18
C THR A 134 -8.84 0.34 4.52
N GLU A 135 -8.07 1.29 5.04
CA GLU A 135 -8.40 2.04 6.26
C GLU A 135 -9.64 2.93 6.07
N THR A 136 -9.70 3.67 4.95
CA THR A 136 -10.81 4.58 4.64
C THR A 136 -12.12 3.83 4.34
N MET A 137 -12.05 2.68 3.69
CA MET A 137 -13.23 1.88 3.34
C MET A 137 -13.59 0.83 4.40
N GLY A 138 -12.79 0.66 5.44
CA GLY A 138 -12.89 -0.47 6.37
C GLY A 138 -12.71 -1.82 5.64
N LEU A 139 -12.01 -1.80 4.51
CA LEU A 139 -11.59 -2.96 3.75
C LEU A 139 -10.22 -3.36 4.31
N GLY A 140 -10.19 -4.08 5.41
CA GLY A 140 -9.00 -4.84 5.84
C GLY A 140 -8.55 -5.81 4.75
N PHE A 141 -7.45 -6.53 4.97
CA PHE A 141 -7.08 -7.66 4.11
C PHE A 141 -8.31 -8.49 3.77
N MET A 142 -8.39 -8.96 2.51
CA MET A 142 -9.49 -9.83 2.11
C MET A 142 -9.58 -10.98 3.12
N PRO A 143 -10.72 -11.18 3.77
CA PRO A 143 -10.86 -12.26 4.73
C PRO A 143 -10.57 -13.63 4.10
N ASP A 144 -9.90 -14.51 4.82
CA ASP A 144 -9.51 -15.86 4.36
C ASP A 144 -10.67 -16.64 3.75
N TYR A 145 -11.89 -16.45 4.27
CA TYR A 145 -13.07 -17.12 3.73
C TYR A 145 -13.47 -16.61 2.33
N LEU A 146 -13.15 -15.35 1.97
CA LEU A 146 -13.37 -14.84 0.62
C LEU A 146 -12.31 -15.35 -0.35
N GLU A 147 -11.04 -15.41 0.09
CA GLU A 147 -9.99 -16.06 -0.70
C GLU A 147 -10.30 -17.53 -0.94
N ALA A 148 -10.77 -18.23 0.08
CA ALA A 148 -11.21 -19.62 -0.05
C ALA A 148 -12.37 -19.77 -1.04
N ALA A 149 -13.35 -18.85 -1.03
CA ALA A 149 -14.46 -18.86 -1.98
C ALA A 149 -14.00 -18.58 -3.42
N MET A 150 -13.08 -17.63 -3.62
CA MET A 150 -12.50 -17.36 -4.94
C MET A 150 -11.74 -18.57 -5.47
N LYS A 151 -10.87 -19.14 -4.65
CA LYS A 151 -10.10 -20.34 -5.01
C LYS A 151 -10.99 -21.52 -5.34
N GLU A 152 -12.09 -21.71 -4.60
CA GLU A 152 -13.08 -22.76 -4.92
C GLU A 152 -13.71 -22.54 -6.30
N ILE A 153 -14.06 -21.30 -6.65
CA ILE A 153 -14.57 -20.96 -7.97
C ILE A 153 -13.49 -21.21 -9.03
N ASP A 154 -12.27 -20.73 -8.84
CA ASP A 154 -11.19 -20.83 -9.84
C ASP A 154 -10.76 -22.27 -10.12
N VAL A 155 -10.87 -23.17 -9.14
CA VAL A 155 -10.52 -24.58 -9.29
C VAL A 155 -11.69 -25.39 -9.87
N HIS A 156 -12.91 -25.12 -9.42
CA HIS A 156 -14.11 -25.93 -9.71
C HIS A 156 -15.12 -25.25 -10.64
N PHE A 157 -14.75 -24.17 -11.36
CA PHE A 157 -15.68 -23.41 -12.22
C PHE A 157 -16.42 -24.24 -13.27
N LYS A 158 -15.89 -25.42 -13.65
CA LYS A 158 -16.52 -26.34 -14.60
C LYS A 158 -17.70 -27.12 -13.99
N GLU A 159 -17.76 -27.20 -12.69
CA GLU A 159 -18.77 -27.91 -11.91
C GLU A 159 -19.98 -27.02 -11.60
N PRO A 160 -21.13 -27.60 -11.23
CA PRO A 160 -22.31 -26.82 -10.82
C PRO A 160 -22.07 -26.23 -9.41
N LEU A 161 -21.36 -25.09 -9.34
CA LEU A 161 -21.16 -24.35 -8.11
C LEU A 161 -22.38 -23.47 -7.80
N THR A 162 -22.83 -23.57 -6.54
CA THR A 162 -23.93 -22.73 -6.01
C THR A 162 -23.41 -21.84 -4.87
N LEU A 163 -24.12 -20.75 -4.61
CA LEU A 163 -23.81 -19.87 -3.49
C LEU A 163 -23.92 -20.62 -2.14
N ASP A 164 -24.86 -21.56 -2.02
CA ASP A 164 -25.00 -22.40 -0.83
C ASP A 164 -23.79 -23.33 -0.64
N HIS A 165 -23.22 -23.87 -1.73
CA HIS A 165 -21.97 -24.65 -1.67
C HIS A 165 -20.80 -23.81 -1.17
N LEU A 166 -20.60 -22.62 -1.74
CA LEU A 166 -19.54 -21.70 -1.33
C LEU A 166 -19.70 -21.26 0.13
N ALA A 167 -20.91 -20.97 0.57
CA ALA A 167 -21.25 -20.62 1.94
C ALA A 167 -20.94 -21.80 2.92
N GLY A 168 -21.27 -23.02 2.54
CA GLY A 168 -20.95 -24.23 3.30
C GLY A 168 -19.43 -24.45 3.44
N LYS A 169 -18.68 -24.23 2.36
CA LYS A 169 -17.20 -24.34 2.37
C LYS A 169 -16.54 -23.30 3.26
N THR A 170 -17.06 -22.10 3.28
CA THR A 170 -16.48 -20.96 4.02
C THR A 170 -17.00 -20.81 5.45
N GLY A 171 -18.03 -21.56 5.82
CA GLY A 171 -18.61 -21.53 7.16
C GLY A 171 -19.42 -20.28 7.50
N ILE A 172 -19.81 -19.49 6.50
CA ILE A 172 -20.57 -18.24 6.67
C ILE A 172 -21.91 -18.30 5.94
N SER A 173 -22.86 -17.42 6.31
CA SER A 173 -24.16 -17.37 5.62
C SER A 173 -24.00 -16.89 4.18
N LYS A 174 -24.80 -17.42 3.27
CA LYS A 174 -24.79 -17.04 1.85
C LYS A 174 -25.02 -15.54 1.61
N TYR A 175 -25.85 -14.90 2.42
CA TYR A 175 -26.10 -13.46 2.31
C TYR A 175 -24.88 -12.63 2.72
N HIS A 176 -24.18 -13.05 3.77
CA HIS A 176 -22.95 -12.40 4.19
C HIS A 176 -21.87 -12.62 3.15
N LEU A 177 -21.67 -13.85 2.67
CA LEU A 177 -20.72 -14.16 1.60
C LEU A 177 -20.96 -13.30 0.36
N ALA A 178 -22.19 -13.24 -0.15
CA ALA A 178 -22.53 -12.49 -1.36
C ALA A 178 -22.24 -10.98 -1.21
N ARG A 179 -22.57 -10.41 -0.06
CA ARG A 179 -22.34 -8.98 0.23
C ARG A 179 -20.86 -8.67 0.32
N GLU A 180 -20.10 -9.42 1.12
CA GLU A 180 -18.68 -9.18 1.32
C GLU A 180 -17.88 -9.51 0.05
N PHE A 181 -18.22 -10.56 -0.68
CA PHE A 181 -17.60 -10.89 -1.95
C PHE A 181 -17.77 -9.74 -2.96
N LYS A 182 -18.99 -9.18 -3.08
CA LYS A 182 -19.22 -8.01 -3.93
C LYS A 182 -18.42 -6.78 -3.44
N ARG A 183 -18.29 -6.61 -2.12
CA ARG A 183 -17.54 -5.50 -1.53
C ARG A 183 -16.05 -5.58 -1.85
N TYR A 184 -15.43 -6.77 -1.74
CA TYR A 184 -13.98 -6.96 -1.91
C TYR A 184 -13.58 -7.25 -3.36
N VAL A 185 -14.41 -7.99 -4.11
CA VAL A 185 -14.11 -8.44 -5.49
C VAL A 185 -14.76 -7.52 -6.54
N GLY A 186 -15.65 -6.63 -6.13
CA GLY A 186 -16.37 -5.70 -7.02
C GLY A 186 -17.60 -6.30 -7.70
N MET A 187 -17.78 -7.63 -7.66
CA MET A 187 -18.92 -8.34 -8.25
C MET A 187 -19.39 -9.50 -7.37
N PRO A 188 -20.64 -9.96 -7.46
CA PRO A 188 -21.13 -11.08 -6.67
C PRO A 188 -20.51 -12.41 -7.16
N PRO A 189 -20.48 -13.48 -6.29
CA PRO A 189 -19.86 -14.77 -6.62
C PRO A 189 -20.36 -15.41 -7.91
N ASN A 190 -21.66 -15.33 -8.19
CA ASN A 190 -22.25 -15.88 -9.43
C ASN A 190 -21.74 -15.18 -10.69
N GLU A 191 -21.56 -13.87 -10.64
CA GLU A 191 -21.02 -13.09 -11.75
C GLU A 191 -19.53 -13.42 -11.96
N TYR A 192 -18.77 -13.53 -10.89
CA TYR A 192 -17.37 -13.96 -10.93
C TYR A 192 -17.23 -15.35 -11.57
N LEU A 193 -18.06 -16.31 -11.19
CA LEU A 193 -18.11 -17.64 -11.80
C LEU A 193 -18.41 -17.58 -13.32
N ILE A 194 -19.35 -16.73 -13.74
CA ILE A 194 -19.68 -16.56 -15.15
C ILE A 194 -18.49 -15.97 -15.92
N VAL A 195 -17.84 -14.95 -15.37
CA VAL A 195 -16.63 -14.31 -15.96
C VAL A 195 -15.50 -15.33 -16.11
N THR A 196 -15.25 -16.13 -15.07
CA THR A 196 -14.22 -17.20 -15.10
C THR A 196 -14.51 -18.21 -16.20
N ARG A 197 -15.76 -18.67 -16.33
CA ARG A 197 -16.20 -19.59 -17.40
C ARG A 197 -16.04 -19.00 -18.80
N LEU A 198 -16.42 -17.74 -18.98
CA LEU A 198 -16.30 -17.03 -20.25
C LEU A 198 -14.84 -16.87 -20.66
N ASN A 199 -13.96 -16.50 -19.73
CA ASN A 199 -12.54 -16.37 -20.01
C ASN A 199 -11.92 -17.70 -20.42
N TYR A 200 -12.23 -18.78 -19.70
CA TYR A 200 -11.80 -20.12 -20.09
C TYR A 200 -12.31 -20.54 -21.48
N SER A 201 -13.57 -20.26 -21.78
CA SER A 201 -14.15 -20.56 -23.10
C SER A 201 -13.49 -19.78 -24.22
N LYS A 202 -13.14 -18.49 -23.99
CA LYS A 202 -12.39 -17.68 -24.97
C LYS A 202 -10.99 -18.25 -25.23
N ASP A 203 -10.33 -18.77 -24.20
CA ASP A 203 -9.00 -19.36 -24.37
C ASP A 203 -9.06 -20.69 -25.16
N LEU A 204 -10.11 -21.48 -24.97
CA LEU A 204 -10.33 -22.68 -25.78
C LEU A 204 -10.64 -22.39 -27.25
N LEU A 205 -11.19 -21.23 -27.57
CA LEU A 205 -11.52 -20.82 -28.94
C LEU A 205 -10.32 -20.19 -29.70
N LYS A 206 -9.23 -19.88 -29.02
CA LYS A 206 -8.01 -19.34 -29.62
C LYS A 206 -7.10 -20.40 -30.21
N TYR A 207 -7.34 -21.67 -29.89
CA TYR A 207 -6.60 -22.83 -30.36
C TYR A 207 -7.54 -23.81 -31.07
#